data_2c97dd55fc4acfb8faac4016b6d85010
#
_entry.id   2c97dd55fc4acfb8faac4016b6d85010
#
_cell.length_a   1.000
_cell.length_b   1.000
_cell.length_c   1.000
_cell.angle_alpha   90.00
_cell.angle_beta   90.00
_cell.angle_gamma   90.00
#
_symmetry.space_group_name_H-M   'P 1'
#
loop_
_entity.id
_entity.type
_entity.pdbx_description
1 polymer ?
#
loop_
_entity_poly.entity_id
_entity_poly.type
_entity_poly.pdbx_seq_one_letter_code
_entity_poly.pdbx_strand_id
1 'polypeptide(L)'
;MSKSFKDLLAQVAECPMKKVAVACAQDDAVLEAVKAAKERHIADAILVGDEAKIRTIAGVLKMNINEFEIINVVDPIEAARTAVKLVHDGKADMYMKGLIDTKSFLKSVLDKEVGLRTDKTLSHVCVFEIEGIDRLLFLSDVAFVPYPDLDTKAQIIKNTVEIAHACGIECPKVAPLAAVEVVNPKMPCTVEADELTKMNEEGKITGCIVDGPLSLDLAIE
;
A
#
# COMPACT_ATOMS: atom_id res chain seq x y z
N MET A 1 16.77 9.87 5.81
CA MET A 1 15.42 10.35 5.47
C MET A 1 15.28 10.33 3.96
N SER A 2 14.44 9.47 3.44
CA SER A 2 14.21 9.38 1.99
C SER A 2 13.37 10.55 1.50
N LYS A 3 13.85 11.26 0.50
CA LYS A 3 13.18 12.43 -0.09
C LYS A 3 12.62 12.15 -1.49
N SER A 4 13.04 11.04 -2.10
CA SER A 4 12.70 10.64 -3.47
C SER A 4 12.51 9.13 -3.59
N PHE A 5 11.88 8.67 -4.66
CA PHE A 5 11.85 7.24 -4.99
C PHE A 5 13.25 6.66 -5.25
N LYS A 6 14.18 7.49 -5.72
CA LYS A 6 15.57 7.06 -5.88
C LYS A 6 16.20 6.69 -4.53
N ASP A 7 15.94 7.47 -3.48
CA ASP A 7 16.44 7.17 -2.13
C ASP A 7 15.80 5.89 -1.58
N LEU A 8 14.48 5.70 -1.81
CA LEU A 8 13.79 4.48 -1.42
C LEU A 8 14.36 3.24 -2.12
N LEU A 9 14.62 3.33 -3.41
CA LEU A 9 15.22 2.22 -4.17
C LEU A 9 16.64 1.89 -3.66
N ALA A 10 17.45 2.90 -3.30
CA ALA A 10 18.74 2.68 -2.70
C ALA A 10 18.65 2.00 -1.33
N GLN A 11 17.69 2.39 -0.50
CA GLN A 11 17.40 1.76 0.79
C GLN A 11 16.95 0.29 0.63
N VAL A 12 16.06 0.03 -0.33
CA VAL A 12 15.56 -1.33 -0.61
C VAL A 12 16.67 -2.24 -1.10
N ALA A 13 17.63 -1.74 -1.88
CA ALA A 13 18.76 -2.53 -2.38
C ALA A 13 19.67 -3.07 -1.27
N GLU A 14 19.65 -2.47 -0.08
CA GLU A 14 20.38 -2.94 1.11
C GLU A 14 19.59 -3.98 1.94
N CYS A 15 18.29 -4.16 1.64
CA CYS A 15 17.42 -5.08 2.34
C CYS A 15 17.44 -6.48 1.71
N PRO A 16 17.17 -7.55 2.48
CA PRO A 16 16.91 -8.86 1.90
C PRO A 16 15.73 -8.81 0.92
N MET A 17 15.92 -9.40 -0.27
CA MET A 17 14.88 -9.44 -1.29
C MET A 17 13.62 -10.14 -0.76
N LYS A 18 12.50 -9.48 -0.88
CA LYS A 18 11.18 -9.96 -0.45
C LYS A 18 10.49 -10.73 -1.57
N LYS A 19 9.52 -11.57 -1.22
CA LYS A 19 8.75 -12.36 -2.18
C LYS A 19 7.31 -11.88 -2.27
N VAL A 20 6.83 -11.69 -3.51
CA VAL A 20 5.47 -11.23 -3.83
C VAL A 20 4.66 -12.40 -4.37
N ALA A 21 3.50 -12.70 -3.79
CA ALA A 21 2.50 -13.59 -4.40
C ALA A 21 1.58 -12.77 -5.31
N VAL A 22 1.58 -13.10 -6.60
CA VAL A 22 0.81 -12.37 -7.63
C VAL A 22 -0.43 -13.16 -8.00
N ALA A 23 -1.62 -12.59 -7.76
CA ALA A 23 -2.88 -13.20 -8.16
C ALA A 23 -3.21 -12.89 -9.62
N CYS A 24 -3.54 -13.91 -10.41
CA CYS A 24 -3.87 -13.78 -11.83
C CYS A 24 -2.76 -13.09 -12.63
N ALA A 25 -1.56 -13.67 -12.60
CA ALA A 25 -0.34 -13.09 -13.15
C ALA A 25 -0.26 -13.02 -14.68
N GLN A 26 -1.25 -13.57 -15.42
CA GLN A 26 -1.32 -13.58 -16.88
C GLN A 26 -1.69 -12.22 -17.48
N ASP A 27 -0.82 -11.23 -17.32
CA ASP A 27 -0.98 -9.85 -17.79
C ASP A 27 0.39 -9.25 -18.13
N ASP A 28 0.47 -8.51 -19.24
CA ASP A 28 1.73 -7.96 -19.76
C ASP A 28 2.37 -7.00 -18.76
N ALA A 29 1.61 -6.03 -18.26
CA ALA A 29 2.10 -5.01 -17.34
C ALA A 29 2.54 -5.61 -15.99
N VAL A 30 1.82 -6.64 -15.54
CA VAL A 30 2.17 -7.38 -14.32
C VAL A 30 3.50 -8.11 -14.49
N LEU A 31 3.70 -8.83 -15.58
CA LEU A 31 4.95 -9.57 -15.84
C LEU A 31 6.13 -8.62 -16.08
N GLU A 32 5.93 -7.47 -16.76
CA GLU A 32 6.95 -6.43 -16.88
C GLU A 32 7.34 -5.87 -15.52
N ALA A 33 6.38 -5.58 -14.65
CA ALA A 33 6.63 -5.06 -13.30
C ALA A 33 7.40 -6.07 -12.43
N VAL A 34 7.00 -7.34 -12.48
CA VAL A 34 7.67 -8.42 -11.73
C VAL A 34 9.10 -8.64 -12.23
N LYS A 35 9.31 -8.64 -13.56
CA LYS A 35 10.62 -8.73 -14.18
C LYS A 35 11.53 -7.56 -13.70
N ALA A 36 11.04 -6.33 -13.83
CA ALA A 36 11.78 -5.15 -13.42
C ALA A 36 12.10 -5.14 -11.91
N ALA A 37 11.16 -5.60 -11.06
CA ALA A 37 11.39 -5.70 -9.63
C ALA A 37 12.52 -6.71 -9.30
N LYS A 38 12.56 -7.86 -9.97
CA LYS A 38 13.60 -8.87 -9.79
C LYS A 38 14.97 -8.38 -10.29
N GLU A 39 15.02 -7.80 -11.48
CA GLU A 39 16.24 -7.24 -12.07
C GLU A 39 16.87 -6.14 -11.20
N ARG A 40 16.03 -5.38 -10.47
CA ARG A 40 16.46 -4.32 -9.56
C ARG A 40 16.67 -4.78 -8.12
N HIS A 41 16.58 -6.09 -7.84
CA HIS A 41 16.67 -6.67 -6.50
C HIS A 41 15.65 -6.12 -5.48
N ILE A 42 14.48 -5.67 -5.96
CA ILE A 42 13.40 -5.18 -5.10
C ILE A 42 12.62 -6.35 -4.52
N ALA A 43 12.14 -7.27 -5.39
CA ALA A 43 11.37 -8.43 -4.98
C ALA A 43 11.50 -9.58 -5.98
N ASP A 44 11.40 -10.81 -5.48
CA ASP A 44 11.10 -12.01 -6.26
C ASP A 44 9.58 -12.25 -6.28
N ALA A 45 9.07 -13.15 -7.13
CA ALA A 45 7.64 -13.39 -7.23
C ALA A 45 7.27 -14.86 -7.37
N ILE A 46 6.09 -15.20 -6.82
CA ILE A 46 5.35 -16.43 -7.12
C ILE A 46 4.15 -16.03 -8.00
N LEU A 47 4.10 -16.55 -9.20
CA LEU A 47 3.08 -16.22 -10.20
C LEU A 47 1.93 -17.23 -10.12
N VAL A 48 0.77 -16.80 -9.64
CA VAL A 48 -0.41 -17.65 -9.55
C VAL A 48 -1.38 -17.27 -10.66
N GLY A 49 -1.74 -18.22 -11.54
CA GLY A 49 -2.65 -17.96 -12.67
C GLY A 49 -2.59 -19.04 -13.75
N ASP A 50 -3.09 -18.70 -14.92
CA ASP A 50 -3.04 -19.58 -16.12
C ASP A 50 -1.59 -19.66 -16.63
N GLU A 51 -0.91 -20.77 -16.31
CA GLU A 51 0.50 -20.98 -16.64
C GLU A 51 0.76 -20.89 -18.16
N ALA A 52 -0.14 -21.40 -18.99
CA ALA A 52 0.04 -21.37 -20.44
C ALA A 52 0.04 -19.93 -20.97
N LYS A 53 -0.85 -19.08 -20.46
CA LYS A 53 -0.87 -17.65 -20.79
C LYS A 53 0.33 -16.90 -20.23
N ILE A 54 0.69 -17.14 -18.96
CA ILE A 54 1.88 -16.55 -18.33
C ILE A 54 3.13 -16.84 -19.19
N ARG A 55 3.35 -18.10 -19.59
CA ARG A 55 4.50 -18.47 -20.43
C ARG A 55 4.46 -17.84 -21.81
N THR A 56 3.27 -17.72 -22.43
CA THR A 56 3.09 -17.06 -23.73
C THR A 56 3.49 -15.58 -23.64
N ILE A 57 2.98 -14.86 -22.66
CA ILE A 57 3.27 -13.44 -22.44
C ILE A 57 4.76 -13.25 -22.12
N ALA A 58 5.32 -14.07 -21.24
CA ALA A 58 6.74 -14.01 -20.90
C ALA A 58 7.65 -14.20 -22.12
N GLY A 59 7.24 -15.06 -23.07
CA GLY A 59 7.93 -15.24 -24.36
C GLY A 59 7.94 -13.98 -25.21
N VAL A 60 6.83 -13.26 -25.28
CA VAL A 60 6.71 -11.96 -25.98
C VAL A 60 7.60 -10.91 -25.31
N LEU A 61 7.61 -10.86 -23.99
CA LEU A 61 8.43 -9.92 -23.18
C LEU A 61 9.91 -10.32 -23.09
N LYS A 62 10.31 -11.42 -23.70
CA LYS A 62 11.67 -11.99 -23.60
C LYS A 62 12.12 -12.14 -22.13
N MET A 63 11.19 -12.53 -21.27
CA MET A 63 11.41 -12.77 -19.86
C MET A 63 11.84 -14.22 -19.64
N ASN A 64 12.88 -14.46 -18.86
CA ASN A 64 13.26 -15.81 -18.45
C ASN A 64 12.28 -16.31 -17.38
N ILE A 65 11.17 -16.88 -17.81
CA ILE A 65 10.09 -17.31 -16.92
C ILE A 65 10.49 -18.46 -15.98
N ASN A 66 11.56 -19.20 -16.29
CA ASN A 66 12.03 -20.30 -15.46
C ASN A 66 12.71 -19.82 -14.15
N GLU A 67 12.97 -18.53 -14.03
CA GLU A 67 13.47 -17.92 -12.78
C GLU A 67 12.36 -17.63 -11.76
N PHE A 68 11.11 -17.88 -12.11
CA PHE A 68 9.94 -17.62 -11.27
C PHE A 68 9.19 -18.91 -10.97
N GLU A 69 8.74 -19.03 -9.73
CA GLU A 69 7.81 -20.09 -9.35
C GLU A 69 6.43 -19.78 -9.95
N ILE A 70 5.82 -20.76 -10.62
CA ILE A 70 4.48 -20.65 -11.19
C ILE A 70 3.57 -21.67 -10.51
N ILE A 71 2.42 -21.24 -10.04
CA ILE A 71 1.35 -22.09 -9.54
C ILE A 71 0.18 -21.98 -10.52
N ASN A 72 -0.08 -23.07 -11.25
CA ASN A 72 -1.13 -23.10 -12.27
C ASN A 72 -2.52 -23.16 -11.62
N VAL A 73 -3.26 -22.05 -11.66
CA VAL A 73 -4.65 -21.94 -11.24
C VAL A 73 -5.40 -21.06 -12.22
N VAL A 74 -6.28 -21.66 -13.03
CA VAL A 74 -6.96 -20.95 -14.14
C VAL A 74 -8.13 -20.12 -13.65
N ASP A 75 -8.87 -20.58 -12.63
CA ASP A 75 -9.99 -19.83 -12.06
C ASP A 75 -9.48 -18.59 -11.30
N PRO A 76 -9.94 -17.37 -11.63
CA PRO A 76 -9.43 -16.14 -11.01
C PRO A 76 -9.67 -16.04 -9.52
N ILE A 77 -10.79 -16.58 -9.02
CA ILE A 77 -11.13 -16.53 -7.60
C ILE A 77 -10.23 -17.47 -6.80
N GLU A 78 -10.02 -18.68 -7.31
CA GLU A 78 -9.12 -19.65 -6.71
C GLU A 78 -7.64 -19.20 -6.84
N ALA A 79 -7.27 -18.53 -7.93
CA ALA A 79 -5.94 -17.93 -8.08
C ALA A 79 -5.69 -16.84 -7.01
N ALA A 80 -6.66 -15.97 -6.79
CA ALA A 80 -6.58 -14.96 -5.73
C ALA A 80 -6.52 -15.60 -4.34
N ARG A 81 -7.34 -16.62 -4.07
CA ARG A 81 -7.33 -17.35 -2.80
C ARG A 81 -5.99 -18.08 -2.58
N THR A 82 -5.44 -18.69 -3.61
CA THR A 82 -4.14 -19.36 -3.55
C THR A 82 -3.02 -18.35 -3.28
N ALA A 83 -2.98 -17.24 -3.99
CA ALA A 83 -1.94 -16.23 -3.83
C ALA A 83 -1.97 -15.56 -2.44
N VAL A 84 -3.15 -15.18 -1.94
CA VAL A 84 -3.27 -14.60 -0.58
C VAL A 84 -2.90 -15.60 0.49
N LYS A 85 -3.22 -16.90 0.28
CA LYS A 85 -2.83 -17.97 1.20
C LYS A 85 -1.31 -18.14 1.29
N LEU A 86 -0.56 -17.92 0.22
CA LEU A 86 0.91 -17.96 0.28
C LEU A 86 1.46 -16.91 1.25
N VAL A 87 0.86 -15.73 1.30
CA VAL A 87 1.24 -14.69 2.27
C VAL A 87 0.78 -15.05 3.66
N HIS A 88 -0.46 -15.54 3.82
CA HIS A 88 -0.99 -16.02 5.09
C HIS A 88 -0.09 -17.09 5.73
N ASP A 89 0.40 -18.04 4.93
CA ASP A 89 1.26 -19.14 5.36
C ASP A 89 2.75 -18.73 5.52
N GLY A 90 3.12 -17.47 5.28
CA GLY A 90 4.48 -16.96 5.36
C GLY A 90 5.41 -17.43 4.22
N LYS A 91 4.87 -17.94 3.12
CA LYS A 91 5.63 -18.35 1.92
C LYS A 91 5.94 -17.18 0.98
N ALA A 92 5.22 -16.08 1.12
CA ALA A 92 5.46 -14.80 0.49
C ALA A 92 5.28 -13.69 1.52
N ASP A 93 5.91 -12.53 1.28
CA ASP A 93 5.87 -11.37 2.17
C ASP A 93 4.78 -10.37 1.79
N MET A 94 4.40 -10.36 0.51
CA MET A 94 3.47 -9.38 -0.06
C MET A 94 2.48 -10.05 -1.00
N TYR A 95 1.30 -9.44 -1.11
CA TYR A 95 0.24 -9.85 -2.02
C TYR A 95 0.00 -8.79 -3.08
N MET A 96 0.08 -9.17 -4.36
CA MET A 96 -0.08 -8.27 -5.50
C MET A 96 -1.27 -8.67 -6.37
N LYS A 97 -2.05 -7.68 -6.77
CA LYS A 97 -3.13 -7.81 -7.73
C LYS A 97 -2.57 -7.88 -9.16
N GLY A 98 -2.94 -8.91 -9.90
CA GLY A 98 -2.76 -9.00 -11.35
C GLY A 98 -4.09 -8.76 -12.10
N LEU A 99 -4.40 -9.61 -13.10
CA LEU A 99 -5.59 -9.51 -13.94
C LEU A 99 -6.86 -10.03 -13.23
N ILE A 100 -7.28 -9.33 -12.21
CA ILE A 100 -8.50 -9.61 -11.44
C ILE A 100 -9.18 -8.29 -11.05
N ASP A 101 -10.50 -8.28 -10.91
CA ASP A 101 -11.22 -7.09 -10.46
C ASP A 101 -10.92 -6.77 -8.99
N THR A 102 -11.03 -5.49 -8.62
CA THR A 102 -10.67 -5.01 -7.27
C THR A 102 -11.56 -5.61 -6.18
N LYS A 103 -12.84 -5.87 -6.47
CA LYS A 103 -13.77 -6.45 -5.49
C LYS A 103 -13.37 -7.89 -5.14
N SER A 104 -13.07 -8.71 -6.14
CA SER A 104 -12.62 -10.10 -5.96
C SER A 104 -11.26 -10.16 -5.26
N PHE A 105 -10.34 -9.26 -5.61
CA PHE A 105 -9.06 -9.12 -4.94
C PHE A 105 -9.24 -8.77 -3.45
N LEU A 106 -10.00 -7.73 -3.12
CA LEU A 106 -10.26 -7.35 -1.73
C LEU A 106 -11.02 -8.43 -0.95
N LYS A 107 -11.93 -9.16 -1.62
CA LYS A 107 -12.62 -10.30 -0.99
C LYS A 107 -11.62 -11.39 -0.57
N SER A 108 -10.57 -11.66 -1.35
CA SER A 108 -9.53 -12.61 -0.97
C SER A 108 -8.67 -12.10 0.20
N VAL A 109 -8.32 -10.80 0.22
CA VAL A 109 -7.60 -10.18 1.34
C VAL A 109 -8.40 -10.31 2.64
N LEU A 110 -9.72 -10.15 2.56
CA LEU A 110 -10.63 -10.20 3.70
C LEU A 110 -11.21 -11.61 3.98
N ASP A 111 -10.73 -12.65 3.30
CA ASP A 111 -11.15 -14.03 3.56
C ASP A 111 -10.90 -14.40 5.03
N LYS A 112 -11.86 -15.14 5.63
CA LYS A 112 -11.82 -15.46 7.07
C LYS A 112 -10.84 -16.58 7.42
N GLU A 113 -10.51 -17.44 6.43
CA GLU A 113 -9.67 -18.61 6.64
C GLU A 113 -8.22 -18.40 6.20
N VAL A 114 -8.05 -17.76 5.03
CA VAL A 114 -6.74 -17.64 4.37
C VAL A 114 -6.36 -16.19 4.05
N GLY A 115 -7.20 -15.22 4.42
CA GLY A 115 -6.95 -13.81 4.18
C GLY A 115 -5.93 -13.19 5.14
N LEU A 116 -5.73 -11.90 4.98
CA LEU A 116 -4.76 -11.09 5.74
C LEU A 116 -5.45 -10.18 6.76
N ARG A 117 -6.62 -10.59 7.25
CA ARG A 117 -7.38 -9.80 8.23
C ARG A 117 -6.63 -9.71 9.56
N THR A 118 -6.65 -8.51 10.12
CA THR A 118 -6.20 -8.21 11.47
C THR A 118 -7.32 -7.47 12.22
N ASP A 119 -7.06 -7.02 13.42
CA ASP A 119 -7.89 -6.10 14.20
C ASP A 119 -7.78 -4.65 13.72
N LYS A 120 -6.81 -4.34 12.86
CA LYS A 120 -6.61 -3.01 12.27
C LYS A 120 -7.56 -2.75 11.10
N THR A 121 -7.93 -1.50 10.90
CA THR A 121 -8.67 -1.05 9.71
C THR A 121 -7.77 -1.15 8.47
N LEU A 122 -8.29 -1.77 7.41
CA LEU A 122 -7.63 -1.74 6.10
C LEU A 122 -7.71 -0.32 5.52
N SER A 123 -6.60 0.26 5.16
CA SER A 123 -6.50 1.59 4.56
C SER A 123 -5.53 1.62 3.38
N HIS A 124 -5.69 2.61 2.51
CA HIS A 124 -4.88 2.77 1.31
C HIS A 124 -3.98 3.99 1.42
N VAL A 125 -2.67 3.79 1.34
CA VAL A 125 -1.67 4.85 1.35
C VAL A 125 -1.05 4.99 -0.04
N CYS A 126 -1.09 6.20 -0.60
CA CYS A 126 -0.31 6.58 -1.78
C CYS A 126 0.89 7.41 -1.37
N VAL A 127 2.03 7.13 -2.00
CA VAL A 127 3.26 7.91 -1.83
C VAL A 127 3.56 8.62 -3.13
N PHE A 128 3.83 9.92 -3.06
CA PHE A 128 4.10 10.77 -4.22
C PHE A 128 5.46 11.43 -4.13
N GLU A 129 6.16 11.46 -5.25
CA GLU A 129 7.28 12.37 -5.54
C GLU A 129 6.77 13.41 -6.52
N ILE A 130 6.74 14.67 -6.10
CA ILE A 130 6.15 15.78 -6.87
C ILE A 130 7.25 16.77 -7.22
N GLU A 131 7.36 17.14 -8.50
CA GLU A 131 8.32 18.16 -8.95
C GLU A 131 8.09 19.48 -8.21
N GLY A 132 9.18 20.06 -7.70
CA GLY A 132 9.15 21.29 -6.90
C GLY A 132 8.94 21.08 -5.40
N ILE A 133 8.67 19.86 -4.94
CA ILE A 133 8.53 19.52 -3.51
C ILE A 133 9.70 18.62 -3.10
N ASP A 134 10.58 19.11 -2.21
CA ASP A 134 11.80 18.40 -1.76
C ASP A 134 11.51 17.39 -0.64
N ARG A 135 10.46 16.59 -0.79
CA ARG A 135 10.09 15.50 0.10
C ARG A 135 9.05 14.58 -0.53
N LEU A 136 8.95 13.36 -0.04
CA LEU A 136 7.82 12.48 -0.37
C LEU A 136 6.56 12.96 0.34
N LEU A 137 5.43 12.90 -0.35
CA LEU A 137 4.10 13.15 0.20
C LEU A 137 3.33 11.84 0.32
N PHE A 138 2.63 11.67 1.44
CA PHE A 138 1.80 10.50 1.72
C PHE A 138 0.35 10.95 1.77
N LEU A 139 -0.52 10.31 1.01
CA LEU A 139 -1.96 10.59 1.01
C LEU A 139 -2.72 9.32 1.42
N SER A 140 -3.63 9.45 2.38
CA SER A 140 -4.47 8.38 2.88
C SER A 140 -5.76 8.93 3.53
N ASP A 141 -6.89 8.25 3.54
CA ASP A 141 -7.20 7.08 2.71
C ASP A 141 -7.68 7.55 1.34
N VAL A 142 -7.23 6.90 0.26
CA VAL A 142 -7.57 7.35 -1.10
C VAL A 142 -8.60 6.47 -1.79
N ALA A 143 -8.97 5.29 -1.23
CA ALA A 143 -9.81 4.38 -1.99
C ALA A 143 -10.66 3.38 -1.19
N PHE A 144 -10.34 3.07 0.07
CA PHE A 144 -10.95 1.94 0.77
C PHE A 144 -12.04 2.35 1.76
N VAL A 145 -11.94 3.50 2.38
CA VAL A 145 -12.85 3.95 3.44
C VAL A 145 -13.55 5.26 3.03
N PRO A 146 -14.74 5.18 2.41
CA PRO A 146 -15.43 6.37 1.90
C PRO A 146 -15.89 7.35 2.99
N TYR A 147 -16.28 6.83 4.16
CA TYR A 147 -16.83 7.61 5.27
C TYR A 147 -16.21 7.15 6.60
N PRO A 148 -14.93 7.48 6.85
CA PRO A 148 -14.29 7.11 8.11
C PRO A 148 -14.84 7.94 9.26
N ASP A 149 -15.18 7.29 10.37
CA ASP A 149 -15.41 7.95 11.65
C ASP A 149 -14.07 8.35 12.31
N LEU A 150 -14.12 9.01 13.46
CA LEU A 150 -12.94 9.52 14.16
C LEU A 150 -11.93 8.41 14.50
N ASP A 151 -12.40 7.28 15.02
CA ASP A 151 -11.54 6.16 15.40
C ASP A 151 -10.88 5.52 14.16
N THR A 152 -11.63 5.39 13.08
CA THR A 152 -11.12 4.94 11.79
C THR A 152 -10.07 5.90 11.23
N LYS A 153 -10.30 7.23 11.30
CA LYS A 153 -9.30 8.25 10.90
C LYS A 153 -8.02 8.14 11.73
N ALA A 154 -8.14 7.96 13.03
CA ALA A 154 -6.99 7.75 13.90
C ALA A 154 -6.21 6.48 13.52
N GLN A 155 -6.89 5.40 13.13
CA GLN A 155 -6.24 4.18 12.66
C GLN A 155 -5.57 4.38 11.28
N ILE A 156 -6.20 5.11 10.36
CA ILE A 156 -5.62 5.48 9.05
C ILE A 156 -4.32 6.26 9.25
N ILE A 157 -4.29 7.22 10.18
CA ILE A 157 -3.08 7.97 10.53
C ILE A 157 -1.99 7.00 11.01
N LYS A 158 -2.29 6.11 11.96
CA LYS A 158 -1.32 5.14 12.49
C LYS A 158 -0.76 4.25 11.39
N ASN A 159 -1.58 3.73 10.50
CA ASN A 159 -1.15 2.91 9.36
C ASN A 159 -0.22 3.70 8.43
N THR A 160 -0.56 4.96 8.13
CA THR A 160 0.24 5.84 7.25
C THR A 160 1.58 6.20 7.88
N VAL A 161 1.60 6.44 9.20
CA VAL A 161 2.82 6.71 9.97
C VAL A 161 3.76 5.50 9.95
N GLU A 162 3.25 4.27 10.07
CA GLU A 162 4.05 3.05 9.92
C GLU A 162 4.75 2.99 8.55
N ILE A 163 4.05 3.36 7.46
CA ILE A 163 4.64 3.42 6.10
C ILE A 163 5.69 4.55 6.00
N ALA A 164 5.42 5.72 6.56
CA ALA A 164 6.38 6.82 6.57
C ALA A 164 7.67 6.46 7.32
N HIS A 165 7.54 5.77 8.48
CA HIS A 165 8.70 5.25 9.21
C HIS A 165 9.50 4.23 8.38
N ALA A 166 8.81 3.32 7.67
CA ALA A 166 9.47 2.37 6.76
C ALA A 166 10.23 3.08 5.61
N CYS A 167 9.77 4.27 5.20
CA CYS A 167 10.47 5.14 4.24
C CYS A 167 11.59 5.99 4.89
N GLY A 168 11.92 5.75 6.17
CA GLY A 168 12.99 6.45 6.88
C GLY A 168 12.62 7.84 7.39
N ILE A 169 11.33 8.18 7.53
CA ILE A 169 10.85 9.44 8.09
C ILE A 169 10.52 9.21 9.56
N GLU A 170 11.40 9.63 10.47
CA GLU A 170 11.29 9.32 11.90
C GLU A 170 10.08 9.97 12.58
N CYS A 171 9.73 11.20 12.20
CA CYS A 171 8.61 11.94 12.77
C CYS A 171 7.84 12.67 11.66
N PRO A 172 6.94 11.98 10.95
CA PRO A 172 6.14 12.58 9.90
C PRO A 172 5.15 13.60 10.48
N LYS A 173 4.92 14.69 9.74
CA LYS A 173 3.85 15.64 10.00
C LYS A 173 2.59 15.17 9.29
N VAL A 174 1.49 15.15 10.00
CA VAL A 174 0.18 14.69 9.51
C VAL A 174 -0.80 15.83 9.56
N ALA A 175 -1.39 16.15 8.42
CA ALA A 175 -2.42 17.18 8.30
C ALA A 175 -3.79 16.52 8.01
N PRO A 176 -4.72 16.48 8.98
CA PRO A 176 -6.12 16.17 8.69
C PRO A 176 -6.72 17.30 7.85
N LEU A 177 -6.98 16.99 6.55
CA LEU A 177 -7.38 17.98 5.58
C LEU A 177 -8.83 18.43 5.75
N ALA A 178 -9.04 19.73 5.64
CA ALA A 178 -10.34 20.37 5.56
C ALA A 178 -10.32 21.53 4.52
N ALA A 179 -11.47 22.12 4.25
CA ALA A 179 -11.55 23.26 3.35
C ALA A 179 -11.16 24.60 4.03
N VAL A 180 -10.98 24.59 5.35
CA VAL A 180 -10.63 25.76 6.17
C VAL A 180 -9.75 25.34 7.35
N GLU A 181 -9.00 26.26 7.91
CA GLU A 181 -8.03 26.06 9.01
C GLU A 181 -8.62 26.29 10.41
N VAL A 182 -9.90 26.63 10.49
CA VAL A 182 -10.57 26.91 11.75
C VAL A 182 -11.67 25.90 12.05
N VAL A 183 -11.82 25.54 13.31
CA VAL A 183 -12.89 24.64 13.76
C VAL A 183 -14.25 25.29 13.53
N ASN A 184 -15.10 24.64 12.74
CA ASN A 184 -16.46 25.07 12.48
C ASN A 184 -17.43 23.91 12.81
N PRO A 185 -18.29 24.05 13.85
CA PRO A 185 -19.24 23.00 14.22
C PRO A 185 -20.22 22.58 13.10
N LYS A 186 -20.43 23.44 12.08
CA LYS A 186 -21.25 23.12 10.90
C LYS A 186 -20.47 22.35 9.83
N MET A 187 -19.17 22.14 10.03
CA MET A 187 -18.28 21.41 9.15
C MET A 187 -17.58 20.29 9.95
N PRO A 188 -18.20 19.11 10.07
CA PRO A 188 -17.70 18.03 10.96
C PRO A 188 -16.24 17.65 10.74
N CYS A 189 -15.73 17.68 9.51
CA CYS A 189 -14.33 17.36 9.22
C CYS A 189 -13.33 18.28 9.96
N THR A 190 -13.69 19.54 10.25
CA THR A 190 -12.82 20.46 11.02
C THR A 190 -12.83 20.11 12.50
N VAL A 191 -13.96 19.69 13.04
CA VAL A 191 -14.08 19.25 14.44
C VAL A 191 -13.29 17.97 14.66
N GLU A 192 -13.45 17.00 13.76
CA GLU A 192 -12.71 15.73 13.83
C GLU A 192 -11.19 15.94 13.64
N ALA A 193 -10.78 16.89 12.79
CA ALA A 193 -9.37 17.25 12.61
C ALA A 193 -8.73 17.78 13.89
N ASP A 194 -9.43 18.68 14.59
CA ASP A 194 -9.02 19.21 15.88
C ASP A 194 -8.97 18.09 16.96
N GLU A 195 -9.94 17.17 16.95
CA GLU A 195 -9.92 16.02 17.86
C GLU A 195 -8.75 15.06 17.58
N LEU A 196 -8.38 14.83 16.33
CA LEU A 196 -7.19 14.05 15.98
C LEU A 196 -5.90 14.72 16.46
N THR A 197 -5.81 16.04 16.36
CA THR A 197 -4.70 16.81 16.93
C THR A 197 -4.62 16.62 18.45
N LYS A 198 -5.73 16.76 19.17
CA LYS A 198 -5.80 16.49 20.61
C LYS A 198 -5.44 15.04 20.97
N MET A 199 -5.89 14.07 20.18
CA MET A 199 -5.50 12.66 20.37
C MET A 199 -3.98 12.45 20.24
N ASN A 200 -3.31 13.20 19.37
CA ASN A 200 -1.85 13.18 19.29
C ASN A 200 -1.20 13.82 20.50
N GLU A 201 -1.66 14.98 20.96
CA GLU A 201 -1.18 15.66 22.18
C GLU A 201 -1.35 14.79 23.44
N GLU A 202 -2.46 14.04 23.52
CA GLU A 202 -2.75 13.12 24.62
C GLU A 202 -1.99 11.77 24.52
N GLY A 203 -1.21 11.56 23.46
CA GLY A 203 -0.45 10.32 23.24
C GLY A 203 -1.27 9.12 22.78
N LYS A 204 -2.51 9.32 22.30
CA LYS A 204 -3.35 8.27 21.69
C LYS A 204 -2.94 7.96 20.24
N ILE A 205 -2.37 8.97 19.56
CA ILE A 205 -1.69 8.85 18.25
C ILE A 205 -0.24 9.24 18.51
N THR A 206 0.70 8.37 18.15
CA THR A 206 2.13 8.55 18.46
C THR A 206 3.00 8.33 17.22
N GLY A 207 4.29 8.70 17.30
CA GLY A 207 5.26 8.54 16.21
C GLY A 207 5.14 9.58 15.10
N CYS A 208 4.34 10.62 15.30
CA CYS A 208 4.13 11.71 14.37
C CYS A 208 3.71 13.00 15.10
N ILE A 209 3.65 14.10 14.36
CA ILE A 209 2.99 15.33 14.78
C ILE A 209 1.71 15.45 13.95
N VAL A 210 0.56 15.59 14.62
CA VAL A 210 -0.73 15.84 13.95
C VAL A 210 -1.11 17.30 14.17
N ASP A 211 -1.40 18.02 13.11
CA ASP A 211 -1.84 19.42 13.15
C ASP A 211 -2.97 19.63 12.14
N GLY A 212 -4.09 20.11 12.61
CA GLY A 212 -5.28 20.36 11.78
C GLY A 212 -6.45 20.94 12.58
N PRO A 213 -7.47 21.41 11.85
CA PRO A 213 -7.70 21.32 10.39
C PRO A 213 -6.76 22.18 9.56
N LEU A 214 -6.30 21.66 8.41
CA LEU A 214 -5.51 22.42 7.43
C LEU A 214 -6.10 22.27 6.02
N SER A 215 -6.00 23.32 5.21
CA SER A 215 -6.21 23.21 3.76
C SER A 215 -5.02 22.53 3.11
N LEU A 216 -5.19 22.01 1.88
CA LEU A 216 -4.14 21.24 1.20
C LEU A 216 -2.89 22.10 0.91
N ASP A 217 -3.07 23.34 0.50
CA ASP A 217 -1.98 24.28 0.21
C ASP A 217 -1.11 24.52 1.45
N LEU A 218 -1.72 24.79 2.61
CA LEU A 218 -0.97 24.95 3.87
C LEU A 218 -0.34 23.65 4.37
N ALA A 219 -0.98 22.51 4.11
CA ALA A 219 -0.45 21.21 4.51
C ALA A 219 0.82 20.80 3.75
N ILE A 220 1.03 21.34 2.53
CA ILE A 220 2.18 21.01 1.68
C ILE A 220 3.31 22.03 1.72
N GLU A 221 3.10 23.22 2.28
CA GLU A 221 4.14 24.21 2.56
C GLU A 221 5.04 23.76 3.73
#